data_f3db6ccd35a31422a197607ceab42efb
#
_entry.id   f3db6ccd35a31422a197607ceab42efb
#
_cell.length_a   1.000
_cell.length_b   1.000
_cell.length_c   1.000
_cell.angle_alpha   90.00
_cell.angle_beta   90.00
_cell.angle_gamma   90.00
#
_symmetry.space_group_name_H-M   'P 1'
#
loop_
_entity.id
_entity.type
_entity.pdbx_description
1 polymer ?
#
loop_
_entity_poly.entity_id
_entity_poly.type
_entity_poly.pdbx_seq_one_letter_code
_entity_poly.pdbx_strand_id
1 'polypeptide(L)'
;MSASRSVQLAAIVLLAVAVAWFTWPRPAVRIEIARGGVVTVGGAPLPETLFIAARGRNTVVRVVNNDTLRHSLALFAADAGATVDFTIAYPGTYGGTCSAHKSGNLTYVVR
;
A
#
# COMPACT_ATOMS: atom_id res chain seq x y z
N MET A 1 -5.28 36.98 -29.82
CA MET A 1 -5.55 35.64 -30.44
C MET A 1 -5.97 34.66 -29.37
N SER A 2 -7.26 34.39 -29.28
CA SER A 2 -7.85 33.55 -28.22
C SER A 2 -7.44 32.07 -28.28
N ALA A 3 -7.17 31.56 -29.48
CA ALA A 3 -6.79 30.13 -29.66
C ALA A 3 -5.45 29.75 -29.03
N SER A 4 -4.45 30.65 -29.01
CA SER A 4 -3.14 30.37 -28.41
C SER A 4 -3.18 30.30 -26.90
N ARG A 5 -4.05 31.07 -26.25
CA ARG A 5 -4.25 31.04 -24.79
C ARG A 5 -4.89 29.75 -24.34
N SER A 6 -5.90 29.26 -25.06
CA SER A 6 -6.57 27.99 -24.74
C SER A 6 -5.61 26.79 -24.87
N VAL A 7 -4.76 26.79 -25.91
CA VAL A 7 -3.74 25.75 -26.10
C VAL A 7 -2.69 25.76 -25.01
N GLN A 8 -2.21 26.94 -24.58
CA GLN A 8 -1.25 27.08 -23.49
C GLN A 8 -1.83 26.59 -22.15
N LEU A 9 -3.08 26.92 -21.84
CA LEU A 9 -3.74 26.44 -20.61
C LEU A 9 -3.90 24.94 -20.61
N ALA A 10 -4.28 24.33 -21.73
CA ALA A 10 -4.39 22.88 -21.84
C ALA A 10 -3.04 22.17 -21.64
N ALA A 11 -1.95 22.72 -22.20
CA ALA A 11 -0.61 22.17 -22.01
C ALA A 11 -0.15 22.26 -20.55
N ILE A 12 -0.42 23.35 -19.84
CA ILE A 12 -0.09 23.52 -18.42
C ILE A 12 -0.86 22.51 -17.55
N VAL A 13 -2.14 22.29 -17.81
CA VAL A 13 -2.96 21.33 -17.07
C VAL A 13 -2.45 19.89 -17.28
N LEU A 14 -2.12 19.50 -18.52
CA LEU A 14 -1.57 18.18 -18.82
C LEU A 14 -0.21 17.97 -18.13
N LEU A 15 0.65 18.97 -18.11
CA LEU A 15 1.94 18.90 -17.43
C LEU A 15 1.75 18.74 -15.91
N ALA A 16 0.84 19.49 -15.29
CA ALA A 16 0.54 19.39 -13.87
C ALA A 16 0.01 18.01 -13.49
N VAL A 17 -0.87 17.41 -14.29
CA VAL A 17 -1.38 16.04 -14.10
C VAL A 17 -0.25 15.02 -14.24
N ALA A 18 0.64 15.16 -15.23
CA ALA A 18 1.78 14.27 -15.39
C ALA A 18 2.75 14.34 -14.21
N VAL A 19 3.07 15.54 -13.72
CA VAL A 19 3.93 15.73 -12.54
C VAL A 19 3.29 15.13 -11.29
N ALA A 20 2.00 15.34 -11.06
CA ALA A 20 1.28 14.74 -9.94
C ALA A 20 1.28 13.20 -10.02
N TRP A 21 1.13 12.63 -11.22
CA TRP A 21 1.19 11.20 -11.45
C TRP A 21 2.56 10.62 -11.11
N PHE A 22 3.66 11.28 -11.52
CA PHE A 22 5.03 10.84 -11.25
C PHE A 22 5.45 11.02 -9.79
N THR A 23 4.96 12.05 -9.11
CA THR A 23 5.31 12.34 -7.72
C THR A 23 4.41 11.63 -6.70
N TRP A 24 3.30 11.04 -7.16
CA TRP A 24 2.39 10.31 -6.28
C TRP A 24 3.10 9.10 -5.66
N PRO A 25 3.11 8.94 -4.31
CA PRO A 25 3.77 7.82 -3.66
C PRO A 25 3.15 6.50 -4.12
N ARG A 26 4.00 5.61 -4.64
CA ARG A 26 3.57 4.24 -4.98
C ARG A 26 3.97 3.31 -3.85
N PRO A 27 3.05 2.50 -3.30
CA PRO A 27 3.42 1.53 -2.27
C PRO A 27 4.31 0.43 -2.89
N ALA A 28 5.27 -0.05 -2.09
CA ALA A 28 6.07 -1.22 -2.47
C ALA A 28 5.22 -2.49 -2.46
N VAL A 29 4.22 -2.54 -1.57
CA VAL A 29 3.28 -3.64 -1.43
C VAL A 29 1.90 -3.07 -1.09
N ARG A 30 0.88 -3.66 -1.68
CA ARG A 30 -0.52 -3.39 -1.37
C ARG A 30 -1.17 -4.66 -0.83
N ILE A 31 -1.65 -4.60 0.40
CA ILE A 31 -2.37 -5.68 1.07
C ILE A 31 -3.85 -5.32 1.06
N GLU A 32 -4.69 -6.21 0.57
CA GLU A 32 -6.13 -6.01 0.52
C GLU A 32 -6.85 -7.00 1.42
N ILE A 33 -7.76 -6.50 2.24
CA ILE A 33 -8.64 -7.29 3.09
C ILE A 33 -10.06 -7.16 2.54
N ALA A 34 -10.57 -8.25 1.99
CA ALA A 34 -11.94 -8.29 1.48
C ALA A 34 -12.95 -8.55 2.60
N ARG A 35 -14.22 -8.39 2.30
CA ARG A 35 -15.31 -8.77 3.20
C ARG A 35 -15.16 -10.23 3.61
N GLY A 36 -15.35 -10.51 4.89
CA GLY A 36 -15.14 -11.83 5.47
C GLY A 36 -13.71 -12.08 5.95
N GLY A 37 -12.82 -11.08 5.85
CA GLY A 37 -11.45 -11.15 6.35
C GLY A 37 -10.47 -11.89 5.47
N VAL A 38 -10.78 -12.07 4.19
CA VAL A 38 -9.85 -12.69 3.23
C VAL A 38 -8.78 -11.69 2.84
N VAL A 39 -7.52 -12.01 3.13
CA VAL A 39 -6.36 -11.15 2.90
C VAL A 39 -5.60 -11.60 1.67
N THR A 40 -5.37 -10.69 0.74
CA THR A 40 -4.62 -10.95 -0.50
C THR A 40 -3.53 -9.92 -0.72
N VAL A 41 -2.48 -10.33 -1.40
CA VAL A 41 -1.38 -9.47 -1.88
C VAL A 41 -1.19 -9.75 -3.36
N GLY A 42 -1.38 -8.73 -4.20
CA GLY A 42 -1.28 -8.90 -5.65
C GLY A 42 -2.26 -9.94 -6.23
N GLY A 43 -3.42 -10.13 -5.61
CA GLY A 43 -4.42 -11.11 -6.03
C GLY A 43 -4.19 -12.54 -5.52
N ALA A 44 -3.07 -12.81 -4.85
CA ALA A 44 -2.76 -14.10 -4.24
C ALA A 44 -3.00 -14.08 -2.73
N PRO A 45 -3.25 -15.22 -2.08
CA PRO A 45 -3.38 -15.28 -0.63
C PRO A 45 -2.12 -14.75 0.07
N LEU A 46 -2.31 -14.10 1.23
CA LEU A 46 -1.20 -13.59 2.03
C LEU A 46 -0.32 -14.75 2.52
N PRO A 47 0.98 -14.79 2.17
CA PRO A 47 1.88 -15.82 2.66
C PRO A 47 2.26 -15.57 4.13
N GLU A 48 2.74 -16.59 4.83
CA GLU A 48 3.25 -16.46 6.19
C GLU A 48 4.53 -15.60 6.27
N THR A 49 5.33 -15.63 5.21
CA THR A 49 6.50 -14.76 5.05
C THR A 49 6.31 -13.91 3.79
N LEU A 50 6.17 -12.62 3.97
CA LEU A 50 6.01 -11.65 2.90
C LEU A 50 7.33 -10.95 2.63
N PHE A 51 7.85 -11.05 1.41
CA PHE A 51 9.04 -10.34 0.98
C PHE A 51 8.65 -9.01 0.38
N ILE A 52 9.28 -7.95 0.86
CA ILE A 52 9.03 -6.57 0.43
C ILE A 52 10.32 -5.99 -0.13
N ALA A 53 10.28 -5.50 -1.36
CA ALA A 53 11.42 -4.82 -1.96
C ALA A 53 11.67 -3.48 -1.26
N ALA A 54 12.83 -3.33 -0.64
CA ALA A 54 13.21 -2.10 0.04
C ALA A 54 13.37 -0.94 -0.95
N ARG A 55 12.85 0.23 -0.59
CA ARG A 55 12.97 1.49 -1.34
C ARG A 55 13.61 2.57 -0.48
N GLY A 56 14.81 2.31 0.02
CA GLY A 56 15.47 3.19 0.97
C GLY A 56 14.65 3.37 2.25
N ARG A 57 14.49 4.61 2.71
CA ARG A 57 13.73 4.94 3.91
C ARG A 57 12.21 5.08 3.65
N ASN A 58 11.78 4.94 2.41
CA ASN A 58 10.40 5.17 1.99
C ASN A 58 9.74 3.90 1.45
N THR A 59 10.00 2.77 2.09
CA THR A 59 9.30 1.53 1.78
C THR A 59 7.90 1.59 2.37
N VAL A 60 6.90 1.80 1.54
CA VAL A 60 5.51 1.98 1.96
C VAL A 60 4.74 0.70 1.74
N VAL A 61 4.04 0.25 2.78
CA VAL A 61 3.07 -0.84 2.72
C VAL A 61 1.68 -0.24 2.89
N ARG A 62 0.83 -0.42 1.88
CA ARG A 62 -0.55 0.05 1.92
C ARG A 62 -1.47 -1.09 2.29
N VAL A 63 -2.26 -0.90 3.34
CA VAL A 63 -3.29 -1.84 3.78
C VAL A 63 -4.66 -1.24 3.48
N VAL A 64 -5.43 -1.93 2.65
CA VAL A 64 -6.80 -1.55 2.29
C VAL A 64 -7.75 -2.54 2.95
N ASN A 65 -8.47 -2.09 3.98
CA ASN A 65 -9.42 -2.92 4.70
C ASN A 65 -10.85 -2.62 4.20
N ASN A 66 -11.36 -3.48 3.35
CA ASN A 66 -12.74 -3.40 2.85
C ASN A 66 -13.72 -4.24 3.68
N ASP A 67 -13.26 -4.81 4.80
CA ASP A 67 -14.11 -5.54 5.72
C ASP A 67 -14.84 -4.59 6.69
N THR A 68 -15.83 -5.11 7.36
CA THR A 68 -16.61 -4.41 8.40
C THR A 68 -15.95 -4.46 9.78
N LEU A 69 -14.84 -5.19 9.92
CA LEU A 69 -14.08 -5.37 11.15
C LEU A 69 -12.66 -4.81 11.00
N ARG A 70 -12.10 -4.35 12.12
CA ARG A 70 -10.68 -4.02 12.23
C ARG A 70 -9.84 -5.29 12.12
N HIS A 71 -8.75 -5.23 11.35
CA HIS A 71 -7.79 -6.32 11.22
C HIS A 71 -6.39 -5.89 11.61
N SER A 72 -5.67 -6.81 12.26
CA SER A 72 -4.26 -6.65 12.61
C SER A 72 -3.42 -7.69 11.88
N LEU A 73 -2.44 -7.20 11.10
CA LEU A 73 -1.53 -8.01 10.29
C LEU A 73 -0.10 -7.80 10.78
N ALA A 74 0.23 -8.34 11.94
CA ALA A 74 1.51 -8.12 12.62
C ALA A 74 1.72 -6.63 12.95
N LEU A 75 2.66 -5.95 12.28
CA LEU A 75 2.94 -4.53 12.48
C LEU A 75 1.84 -3.61 11.96
N PHE A 76 1.00 -4.12 11.06
CA PHE A 76 0.03 -3.29 10.33
C PHE A 76 -1.37 -3.57 10.85
N ALA A 77 -2.08 -2.51 11.19
CA ALA A 77 -3.48 -2.59 11.59
C ALA A 77 -4.31 -1.57 10.82
N ALA A 78 -5.50 -1.96 10.41
CA ALA A 78 -6.41 -1.08 9.72
C ALA A 78 -7.83 -1.24 10.26
N ASP A 79 -8.47 -0.11 10.56
CA ASP A 79 -9.87 -0.08 10.94
C ASP A 79 -10.78 -0.46 9.77
N ALA A 80 -12.00 -0.85 10.08
CA ALA A 80 -13.00 -1.18 9.08
C ALA A 80 -13.16 -0.07 8.05
N GLY A 81 -13.07 -0.41 6.77
CA GLY A 81 -13.20 0.52 5.66
C GLY A 81 -12.04 1.50 5.47
N ALA A 82 -10.96 1.37 6.23
CA ALA A 82 -9.82 2.28 6.16
C ALA A 82 -8.74 1.81 5.18
N THR A 83 -8.07 2.77 4.59
CA THR A 83 -6.81 2.56 3.86
C THR A 83 -5.71 3.25 4.63
N VAL A 84 -4.67 2.51 5.01
CA VAL A 84 -3.57 3.02 5.82
C VAL A 84 -2.24 2.71 5.14
N ASP A 85 -1.36 3.70 5.12
CA ASP A 85 0.01 3.56 4.62
C ASP A 85 0.98 3.49 5.79
N PHE A 86 1.82 2.46 5.79
CA PHE A 86 2.88 2.28 6.77
C PHE A 86 4.23 2.41 6.08
N THR A 87 5.12 3.18 6.68
CA THR A 87 6.47 3.37 6.16
C THR A 87 7.45 2.55 6.97
N ILE A 88 8.25 1.73 6.29
CA ILE A 88 9.35 0.97 6.88
C ILE A 88 10.65 1.66 6.48
N ALA A 89 11.34 2.25 7.45
CA ALA A 89 12.53 3.06 7.21
C ALA A 89 13.80 2.23 7.00
N TYR A 90 13.85 1.01 7.53
CA TYR A 90 15.06 0.18 7.52
C TYR A 90 14.77 -1.22 6.99
N PRO A 91 15.70 -1.80 6.17
CA PRO A 91 15.62 -3.21 5.82
C PRO A 91 15.73 -4.09 7.08
N GLY A 92 15.15 -5.26 7.02
CA GLY A 92 15.21 -6.21 8.12
C GLY A 92 14.07 -7.21 8.08
N THR A 93 14.02 -8.04 9.12
CA THR A 93 12.96 -9.02 9.33
C THR A 93 12.08 -8.56 10.49
N TYR A 94 10.80 -8.45 10.20
CA TYR A 94 9.79 -8.00 11.16
C TYR A 94 8.73 -9.07 11.31
N GLY A 95 8.33 -9.37 12.52
CA GLY A 95 7.34 -10.39 12.80
C GLY A 95 6.32 -9.93 13.82
N GLY A 96 5.19 -10.63 13.84
CA GLY A 96 4.13 -10.37 14.81
C GLY A 96 2.95 -11.30 14.62
N THR A 97 1.90 -11.09 15.41
CA THR A 97 0.68 -11.87 15.34
C THR A 97 -0.19 -11.43 14.17
N CYS A 98 -0.80 -12.39 13.50
CA CYS A 98 -1.69 -12.16 12.37
C CYS A 98 -2.96 -12.99 12.51
N SER A 99 -4.12 -12.34 12.49
CA SER A 99 -5.42 -13.01 12.56
C SER A 99 -5.80 -13.75 11.27
N ALA A 100 -5.12 -13.45 10.16
CA ALA A 100 -5.41 -14.04 8.86
C ALA A 100 -4.78 -15.43 8.65
N HIS A 101 -3.84 -15.83 9.49
CA HIS A 101 -3.17 -17.14 9.41
C HIS A 101 -3.58 -18.08 10.53
N LYS A 102 -3.69 -19.37 10.23
CA LYS A 102 -3.94 -20.40 11.24
C LYS A 102 -2.82 -20.48 12.28
N SER A 103 -1.57 -20.26 11.88
CA SER A 103 -0.44 -20.19 12.79
C SER A 103 -0.49 -18.96 13.72
N GLY A 104 -1.27 -17.95 13.35
CA GLY A 104 -1.32 -16.66 14.06
C GLY A 104 -0.10 -15.78 13.87
N ASN A 105 0.84 -16.13 13.00
CA ASN A 105 2.10 -15.41 12.79
C ASN A 105 2.22 -14.91 11.36
N LEU A 106 2.87 -13.76 11.22
CA LEU A 106 3.23 -13.19 9.93
C LEU A 106 4.62 -12.54 10.03
N THR A 107 5.46 -12.84 9.07
CA THR A 107 6.83 -12.29 8.99
C THR A 107 6.96 -11.45 7.73
N TYR A 108 7.53 -10.26 7.88
CA TYR A 108 7.90 -9.39 6.77
C TYR A 108 9.42 -9.36 6.63
N VAL A 109 9.91 -9.61 5.43
CA VAL A 109 11.34 -9.49 5.08
C VAL A 109 11.49 -8.35 4.10
N VAL A 110 12.13 -7.26 4.54
CA VAL A 110 12.38 -6.05 3.75
C VAL A 110 13.84 -6.04 3.33
N ARG A 111 14.10 -6.16 2.05
CA ARG A 111 15.47 -6.21 1.53
C ARG A 111 15.58 -5.75 0.07
#